data_9b84cd7862f2414d265fed623ca5d43d
#
_entry.id   9b84cd7862f2414d265fed623ca5d43d
#
_cell.length_a   1.000
_cell.length_b   1.000
_cell.length_c   1.000
_cell.angle_alpha   90.00
_cell.angle_beta   90.00
_cell.angle_gamma   90.00
#
_symmetry.space_group_name_H-M   'P 1'
#
loop_
_entity.id
_entity.type
_entity.pdbx_description
1 polymer ?
#
loop_
_entity_poly.entity_id
_entity_poly.type
_entity_poly.pdbx_seq_one_letter_code
_entity_poly.pdbx_strand_id
1 'polypeptide(L)'
;SLRTQIKAKAYPTIRELRVVRGLGQQGVAASICAQKVSGDENDPNFGYNPAVNAIVDRLKAALANQCLPEALNASADGSVPCLILERLKDKGDESLCNNAAQGRKVPDAQILQRYIDGKLAEDPKSDIADYPICELVQTPKPTGESCETETTPGFCYVQNVGDKKPAKGCSQAVVYAANTFSGDTLFQGSTIELQCISQQEQAPTP
;
A
#
# COMPACT_ATOMS: atom_id res chain seq x y z
N SER A 1 53.36 -0.65 -14.45
CA SER A 1 52.34 -1.68 -14.77
C SER A 1 51.21 -1.56 -13.81
N LEU A 2 50.02 -1.32 -14.31
CA LEU A 2 48.76 -1.35 -13.56
C LEU A 2 48.57 -2.78 -13.07
N ARG A 3 48.56 -2.98 -11.73
CA ARG A 3 48.21 -4.25 -11.13
C ARG A 3 46.70 -4.44 -11.18
N THR A 4 46.23 -5.30 -12.06
CA THR A 4 44.82 -5.66 -12.12
C THR A 4 44.52 -6.65 -10.99
N GLN A 5 43.55 -6.33 -10.13
CA GLN A 5 43.07 -7.24 -9.12
C GLN A 5 42.29 -8.40 -9.79
N ILE A 6 42.76 -9.62 -9.64
CA ILE A 6 42.16 -10.82 -10.24
C ILE A 6 41.44 -11.72 -9.23
N LYS A 7 41.57 -11.46 -7.93
CA LYS A 7 40.92 -12.18 -6.85
C LYS A 7 40.58 -11.25 -5.69
N ALA A 8 39.47 -11.48 -5.05
CA ALA A 8 39.07 -10.84 -3.81
C ALA A 8 38.77 -11.92 -2.76
N LYS A 9 39.03 -11.61 -1.48
CA LYS A 9 38.69 -12.46 -0.35
C LYS A 9 37.46 -11.87 0.34
N ALA A 10 36.43 -12.68 0.45
CA ALA A 10 35.24 -12.33 1.19
C ALA A 10 35.05 -13.28 2.37
N TYR A 11 34.60 -12.73 3.50
CA TYR A 11 34.24 -13.51 4.67
C TYR A 11 32.72 -13.47 4.82
N PRO A 12 32.04 -14.63 4.90
CA PRO A 12 30.62 -14.66 5.10
C PRO A 12 30.28 -14.09 6.49
N THR A 13 29.37 -13.13 6.54
CA THR A 13 28.87 -12.48 7.75
C THR A 13 27.78 -13.36 8.38
N ILE A 14 28.19 -14.42 9.08
CA ILE A 14 27.25 -15.42 9.64
C ILE A 14 26.28 -14.80 10.64
N ARG A 15 26.70 -13.76 11.37
CA ARG A 15 25.86 -13.10 12.37
C ARG A 15 24.71 -12.35 11.71
N GLU A 16 24.99 -11.58 10.68
CA GLU A 16 23.99 -10.81 9.91
C GLU A 16 23.02 -11.75 9.20
N LEU A 17 23.51 -12.86 8.63
CA LEU A 17 22.63 -13.86 8.02
C LEU A 17 21.71 -14.53 9.05
N ARG A 18 22.17 -14.73 10.29
CA ARG A 18 21.30 -15.22 11.37
C ARG A 18 20.22 -14.22 11.75
N VAL A 19 20.55 -12.92 11.80
CA VAL A 19 19.56 -11.85 12.04
C VAL A 19 18.53 -11.84 10.92
N VAL A 20 18.96 -11.83 9.65
CA VAL A 20 18.05 -11.88 8.49
C VAL A 20 17.14 -13.10 8.55
N ARG A 21 17.71 -14.28 8.90
CA ARG A 21 16.90 -15.50 9.09
C ARG A 21 15.91 -15.37 10.25
N GLY A 22 16.29 -14.70 11.34
CA GLY A 22 15.42 -14.45 12.50
C GLY A 22 14.25 -13.50 12.17
N LEU A 23 14.43 -12.58 11.24
CA LEU A 23 13.38 -11.68 10.72
C LEU A 23 12.36 -12.41 9.83
N GLY A 24 12.65 -13.67 9.43
CA GLY A 24 11.72 -14.48 8.64
C GLY A 24 11.25 -13.78 7.37
N GLN A 25 9.96 -13.57 7.27
CA GLN A 25 9.34 -12.91 6.11
C GLN A 25 9.71 -11.42 5.94
N GLN A 26 10.25 -10.77 6.96
CA GLN A 26 10.69 -9.37 6.90
C GLN A 26 12.15 -9.23 6.44
N GLY A 27 12.91 -10.33 6.42
CA GLY A 27 14.31 -10.33 6.00
C GLY A 27 14.47 -10.59 4.50
N VAL A 28 15.37 -9.86 3.86
CA VAL A 28 15.81 -10.12 2.48
C VAL A 28 17.33 -10.34 2.49
N ALA A 29 17.77 -11.49 1.98
CA ALA A 29 19.17 -11.76 1.71
C ALA A 29 19.39 -11.79 0.20
N ALA A 30 20.38 -11.04 -0.29
CA ALA A 30 20.72 -11.00 -1.70
C ALA A 30 22.24 -11.08 -1.89
N SER A 31 22.66 -11.64 -3.02
CA SER A 31 24.07 -11.70 -3.40
C SER A 31 24.51 -10.40 -4.06
N ILE A 32 25.70 -9.93 -3.73
CA ILE A 32 26.35 -8.85 -4.47
C ILE A 32 26.96 -9.33 -5.81
N CYS A 33 27.01 -10.65 -6.03
CA CYS A 33 27.48 -11.23 -7.29
C CYS A 33 26.28 -11.41 -8.22
N ALA A 34 26.18 -10.59 -9.25
CA ALA A 34 25.16 -10.72 -10.27
C ALA A 34 25.37 -12.03 -11.08
N GLN A 35 24.30 -12.77 -11.27
CA GLN A 35 24.29 -14.01 -12.05
C GLN A 35 24.39 -13.75 -13.56
N LYS A 36 23.77 -12.66 -14.02
CA LYS A 36 23.69 -12.24 -15.41
C LYS A 36 24.08 -10.78 -15.51
N VAL A 37 25.16 -10.51 -16.23
CA VAL A 37 25.72 -9.13 -16.39
C VAL A 37 25.75 -8.67 -17.84
N SER A 38 25.15 -9.45 -18.75
CA SER A 38 25.05 -9.11 -20.18
C SER A 38 23.70 -9.56 -20.73
N GLY A 39 23.19 -8.87 -21.74
CA GLY A 39 21.91 -9.15 -22.39
C GLY A 39 20.86 -8.08 -22.06
N ASP A 40 19.59 -8.46 -21.98
CA ASP A 40 18.49 -7.55 -21.68
C ASP A 40 18.52 -7.08 -20.23
N GLU A 41 18.62 -5.77 -20.04
CA GLU A 41 18.64 -5.14 -18.70
C GLU A 41 17.28 -5.25 -17.98
N ASN A 42 16.20 -5.50 -18.71
CA ASN A 42 14.86 -5.75 -18.15
C ASN A 42 14.64 -7.20 -17.73
N ASP A 43 15.58 -8.10 -18.00
CA ASP A 43 15.49 -9.49 -17.53
C ASP A 43 15.45 -9.52 -16.00
N PRO A 44 14.47 -10.21 -15.39
CA PRO A 44 14.35 -10.31 -13.93
C PRO A 44 15.61 -10.83 -13.22
N ASN A 45 16.50 -11.52 -13.94
CA ASN A 45 17.75 -12.06 -13.40
C ASN A 45 19.00 -11.23 -13.76
N PHE A 46 18.82 -10.09 -14.46
CA PHE A 46 19.93 -9.23 -14.86
C PHE A 46 20.42 -8.39 -13.68
N GLY A 47 21.72 -8.30 -13.50
CA GLY A 47 22.35 -7.44 -12.50
C GLY A 47 21.80 -7.67 -11.10
N TYR A 48 21.28 -6.63 -10.50
CA TYR A 48 20.67 -6.65 -9.17
C TYR A 48 19.14 -6.74 -9.19
N ASN A 49 18.52 -6.93 -10.35
CA ASN A 49 17.05 -7.04 -10.48
C ASN A 49 16.45 -8.08 -9.50
N PRO A 50 17.05 -9.28 -9.27
CA PRO A 50 16.50 -10.22 -8.29
C PRO A 50 16.43 -9.66 -6.86
N ALA A 51 17.43 -8.89 -6.45
CA ALA A 51 17.46 -8.28 -5.12
C ALA A 51 16.41 -7.13 -5.01
N VAL A 52 16.35 -6.29 -6.04
CA VAL A 52 15.37 -5.18 -6.12
C VAL A 52 13.95 -5.73 -6.15
N ASN A 53 13.68 -6.72 -6.99
CA ASN A 53 12.37 -7.36 -7.09
C ASN A 53 11.95 -8.00 -5.75
N ALA A 54 12.86 -8.68 -5.04
CA ALA A 54 12.58 -9.23 -3.73
C ALA A 54 12.20 -8.15 -2.70
N ILE A 55 12.85 -6.98 -2.73
CA ILE A 55 12.49 -5.83 -1.88
C ILE A 55 11.13 -5.27 -2.27
N VAL A 56 10.90 -5.05 -3.57
CA VAL A 56 9.62 -4.55 -4.09
C VAL A 56 8.46 -5.48 -3.73
N ASP A 57 8.65 -6.79 -3.88
CA ASP A 57 7.62 -7.77 -3.54
C ASP A 57 7.33 -7.79 -2.03
N ARG A 58 8.35 -7.58 -1.19
CA ARG A 58 8.15 -7.41 0.26
C ARG A 58 7.39 -6.14 0.59
N LEU A 59 7.74 -5.04 -0.05
CA LEU A 59 7.03 -3.77 0.12
C LEU A 59 5.58 -3.89 -0.35
N LYS A 60 5.34 -4.44 -1.53
CA LYS A 60 3.98 -4.72 -2.01
C LYS A 60 3.22 -5.59 -1.03
N ALA A 61 3.85 -6.65 -0.52
CA ALA A 61 3.24 -7.53 0.47
C ALA A 61 2.94 -6.83 1.80
N ALA A 62 3.78 -5.91 2.25
CA ALA A 62 3.55 -5.12 3.46
C ALA A 62 2.46 -4.05 3.27
N LEU A 63 2.40 -3.46 2.08
CA LEU A 63 1.44 -2.40 1.75
C LEU A 63 0.07 -2.93 1.31
N ALA A 64 0.02 -4.13 0.73
CA ALA A 64 -1.20 -4.69 0.15
C ALA A 64 -2.30 -5.06 1.14
N ASN A 65 -1.96 -5.21 2.43
CA ASN A 65 -2.94 -5.49 3.47
C ASN A 65 -2.55 -4.73 4.74
N GLN A 66 -3.23 -3.64 4.98
CA GLN A 66 -3.14 -2.98 6.27
C GLN A 66 -4.07 -3.70 7.25
N CYS A 67 -3.49 -4.53 8.13
CA CYS A 67 -4.22 -5.04 9.27
C CYS A 67 -4.68 -3.87 10.12
N LEU A 68 -5.96 -3.83 10.43
CA LEU A 68 -6.49 -2.85 11.37
C LEU A 68 -6.25 -3.35 12.80
N PRO A 69 -5.84 -2.48 13.73
CA PRO A 69 -5.61 -2.88 15.12
C PRO A 69 -6.90 -3.29 15.82
N GLU A 70 -8.03 -2.67 15.44
CA GLU A 70 -9.33 -2.91 16.04
C GLU A 70 -10.38 -3.26 14.97
N ALA A 71 -11.40 -4.01 15.39
CA ALA A 71 -12.54 -4.30 14.53
C ALA A 71 -13.42 -3.06 14.36
N LEU A 72 -13.90 -2.86 13.14
CA LEU A 72 -14.84 -1.79 12.83
C LEU A 72 -16.28 -2.29 12.87
N ASN A 73 -17.21 -1.39 13.16
CA ASN A 73 -18.64 -1.66 13.03
C ASN A 73 -19.03 -1.62 11.55
N ALA A 74 -19.09 -2.80 10.94
CA ALA A 74 -19.60 -2.95 9.58
C ALA A 74 -21.13 -2.94 9.58
N SER A 75 -21.70 -2.21 8.62
CA SER A 75 -23.12 -2.28 8.29
C SER A 75 -23.49 -3.65 7.71
N ALA A 76 -24.78 -3.93 7.56
CA ALA A 76 -25.25 -5.23 7.05
C ALA A 76 -24.73 -5.55 5.62
N ASP A 77 -24.46 -4.54 4.82
CA ASP A 77 -23.87 -4.65 3.49
C ASP A 77 -22.31 -4.77 3.50
N GLY A 78 -21.71 -4.69 4.70
CA GLY A 78 -20.27 -4.73 4.89
C GLY A 78 -19.57 -3.37 4.76
N SER A 79 -20.30 -2.27 4.62
CA SER A 79 -19.71 -0.94 4.64
C SER A 79 -19.21 -0.56 6.03
N VAL A 80 -18.10 0.18 6.08
CA VAL A 80 -17.46 0.64 7.31
C VAL A 80 -17.19 2.15 7.26
N PRO A 81 -17.16 2.82 8.42
CA PRO A 81 -16.86 4.25 8.49
C PRO A 81 -15.36 4.50 8.26
N CYS A 82 -14.89 4.19 7.07
CA CYS A 82 -13.51 4.42 6.64
C CYS A 82 -13.47 5.37 5.45
N LEU A 83 -12.49 6.25 5.47
CA LEU A 83 -12.13 7.16 4.41
C LEU A 83 -10.72 6.83 3.94
N ILE A 84 -10.53 6.65 2.64
CA ILE A 84 -9.22 6.51 2.03
C ILE A 84 -9.01 7.67 1.09
N LEU A 85 -8.02 8.50 1.41
CA LEU A 85 -7.61 9.61 0.56
C LEU A 85 -6.31 9.29 -0.14
N GLU A 86 -6.26 9.59 -1.42
CA GLU A 86 -5.09 9.45 -2.26
C GLU A 86 -4.67 10.81 -2.77
N ARG A 87 -3.46 11.24 -2.42
CA ARG A 87 -2.80 12.38 -3.05
C ARG A 87 -2.09 11.91 -4.31
N LEU A 88 -2.48 12.42 -5.46
CA LEU A 88 -1.81 12.10 -6.72
C LEU A 88 -0.39 12.68 -6.75
N LYS A 89 0.48 12.09 -7.57
CA LYS A 89 1.90 12.47 -7.64
C LYS A 89 2.14 13.80 -8.34
N ASP A 90 1.30 14.11 -9.33
CA ASP A 90 1.45 15.30 -10.17
C ASP A 90 0.50 16.39 -9.69
N LYS A 91 0.96 17.63 -9.71
CA LYS A 91 0.13 18.80 -9.41
C LYS A 91 -0.99 18.92 -10.45
N GLY A 92 -2.16 19.34 -10.02
CA GLY A 92 -3.34 19.45 -10.87
C GLY A 92 -4.58 19.79 -10.09
N ASP A 93 -5.72 19.71 -10.74
CA ASP A 93 -7.01 19.97 -10.13
C ASP A 93 -7.78 18.67 -9.80
N GLU A 94 -8.85 18.82 -9.01
CA GLU A 94 -9.67 17.71 -8.53
C GLU A 94 -10.41 16.95 -9.64
N SER A 95 -10.45 17.48 -10.88
CA SER A 95 -11.11 16.80 -12.00
C SER A 95 -10.47 15.45 -12.31
N LEU A 96 -9.18 15.29 -11.99
CA LEU A 96 -8.45 14.03 -12.10
C LEU A 96 -9.00 12.94 -11.17
N CYS A 97 -9.68 13.32 -10.09
CA CYS A 97 -10.35 12.40 -9.18
C CYS A 97 -11.69 11.88 -9.71
N ASN A 98 -12.28 12.52 -10.70
CA ASN A 98 -13.58 12.09 -11.25
C ASN A 98 -13.41 10.89 -12.20
N ASN A 99 -12.90 9.80 -11.68
CA ASN A 99 -12.57 8.60 -12.45
C ASN A 99 -13.16 7.34 -11.79
N ALA A 100 -14.46 7.14 -12.00
CA ALA A 100 -15.17 5.97 -11.46
C ALA A 100 -14.61 4.64 -11.98
N ALA A 101 -14.03 4.62 -13.21
CA ALA A 101 -13.42 3.41 -13.78
C ALA A 101 -12.16 2.97 -13.00
N GLN A 102 -11.58 3.88 -12.22
CA GLN A 102 -10.42 3.61 -11.36
C GLN A 102 -10.78 3.62 -9.87
N GLY A 103 -12.08 3.64 -9.54
CA GLY A 103 -12.55 3.63 -8.16
C GLY A 103 -12.24 4.92 -7.39
N ARG A 104 -12.13 6.05 -8.09
CA ARG A 104 -11.88 7.36 -7.52
C ARG A 104 -13.08 8.27 -7.66
N LYS A 105 -13.24 9.16 -6.71
CA LYS A 105 -14.18 10.26 -6.74
C LYS A 105 -13.56 11.50 -6.07
N VAL A 106 -14.14 12.66 -6.34
CA VAL A 106 -13.81 13.88 -5.62
C VAL A 106 -14.35 13.75 -4.19
N PRO A 107 -13.54 14.00 -3.16
CA PRO A 107 -13.98 13.99 -1.78
C PRO A 107 -15.03 15.06 -1.51
N ASP A 108 -15.81 14.90 -0.44
CA ASP A 108 -16.62 15.99 0.09
C ASP A 108 -15.76 17.21 0.42
N ALA A 109 -16.24 18.41 0.09
CA ALA A 109 -15.48 19.64 0.24
C ALA A 109 -15.04 19.90 1.70
N GLN A 110 -15.83 19.52 2.70
CA GLN A 110 -15.47 19.67 4.11
C GLN A 110 -14.39 18.66 4.51
N ILE A 111 -14.44 17.46 3.98
CA ILE A 111 -13.43 16.43 4.19
C ILE A 111 -12.10 16.88 3.61
N LEU A 112 -12.12 17.33 2.36
CA LEU A 112 -10.94 17.83 1.66
C LEU A 112 -10.29 19.00 2.41
N GLN A 113 -11.11 19.99 2.82
CA GLN A 113 -10.60 21.14 3.55
C GLN A 113 -9.95 20.74 4.89
N ARG A 114 -10.59 19.87 5.67
CA ARG A 114 -10.01 19.37 6.93
C ARG A 114 -8.69 18.62 6.72
N TYR A 115 -8.61 17.84 5.64
CA TYR A 115 -7.40 17.13 5.30
C TYR A 115 -6.25 18.09 4.99
N ILE A 116 -6.50 19.08 4.13
CA ILE A 116 -5.52 20.11 3.75
C ILE A 116 -5.10 20.92 4.99
N ASP A 117 -6.05 21.38 5.79
CA ASP A 117 -5.77 22.14 7.01
C ASP A 117 -4.92 21.33 8.01
N GLY A 118 -5.20 20.04 8.16
CA GLY A 118 -4.41 19.13 8.98
C GLY A 118 -2.96 19.04 8.51
N LYS A 119 -2.75 18.87 7.21
CA LYS A 119 -1.40 18.81 6.62
C LYS A 119 -0.64 20.14 6.73
N LEU A 120 -1.32 21.25 6.57
CA LEU A 120 -0.72 22.58 6.75
C LEU A 120 -0.42 22.90 8.23
N ALA A 121 -1.18 22.31 9.17
CA ALA A 121 -0.86 22.42 10.59
C ALA A 121 0.41 21.61 10.96
N GLU A 122 0.63 20.45 10.31
CA GLU A 122 1.85 19.64 10.46
C GLU A 122 3.06 20.31 9.80
N ASP A 123 2.89 20.80 8.57
CA ASP A 123 3.90 21.52 7.81
C ASP A 123 3.31 22.76 7.12
N PRO A 124 3.46 23.96 7.70
CA PRO A 124 2.92 25.21 7.12
C PRO A 124 3.51 25.60 5.75
N LYS A 125 4.58 24.93 5.33
CA LYS A 125 5.20 25.16 4.00
C LYS A 125 4.83 24.08 2.99
N SER A 126 3.95 23.13 3.37
CA SER A 126 3.48 22.09 2.48
C SER A 126 2.75 22.68 1.28
N ASP A 127 3.05 22.15 0.10
CA ASP A 127 2.34 22.46 -1.14
C ASP A 127 1.16 21.48 -1.40
N ILE A 128 0.63 20.87 -0.34
CA ILE A 128 -0.43 19.85 -0.40
C ILE A 128 -1.64 20.29 -1.21
N ALA A 129 -2.00 21.57 -1.15
CA ALA A 129 -3.15 22.14 -1.84
C ALA A 129 -2.96 22.21 -3.38
N ASP A 130 -1.74 22.04 -3.87
CA ASP A 130 -1.45 22.04 -5.32
C ASP A 130 -1.68 20.66 -5.96
N TYR A 131 -1.95 19.63 -5.15
CA TYR A 131 -2.12 18.26 -5.61
C TYR A 131 -3.58 17.84 -5.54
N PRO A 132 -4.07 17.07 -6.54
CA PRO A 132 -5.39 16.46 -6.47
C PRO A 132 -5.43 15.45 -5.32
N ILE A 133 -6.44 15.57 -4.47
CA ILE A 133 -6.74 14.62 -3.41
C ILE A 133 -8.02 13.88 -3.77
N CYS A 134 -7.90 12.59 -4.02
CA CYS A 134 -9.01 11.73 -4.42
C CYS A 134 -9.48 10.87 -3.26
N GLU A 135 -10.76 10.60 -3.19
CA GLU A 135 -11.33 9.59 -2.31
C GLU A 135 -11.46 8.27 -3.07
N LEU A 136 -10.97 7.18 -2.50
CA LEU A 136 -11.21 5.84 -3.04
C LEU A 136 -12.60 5.35 -2.67
N VAL A 137 -13.30 4.79 -3.65
CA VAL A 137 -14.67 4.30 -3.48
C VAL A 137 -14.65 3.01 -2.67
N GLN A 138 -15.49 2.94 -1.65
CA GLN A 138 -15.74 1.69 -0.95
C GLN A 138 -16.63 0.78 -1.80
N THR A 139 -16.22 -0.47 -1.95
CA THR A 139 -17.00 -1.55 -2.58
C THR A 139 -17.33 -2.58 -1.50
N PRO A 140 -18.37 -2.31 -0.68
CA PRO A 140 -18.65 -3.14 0.47
C PRO A 140 -19.03 -4.57 0.05
N LYS A 141 -18.66 -5.54 0.87
CA LYS A 141 -18.97 -6.95 0.70
C LYS A 141 -19.61 -7.49 1.97
N PRO A 142 -20.55 -8.42 1.86
CA PRO A 142 -21.11 -9.08 3.04
C PRO A 142 -20.02 -9.59 3.97
N THR A 143 -20.31 -9.62 5.27
CA THR A 143 -19.35 -10.00 6.30
C THR A 143 -18.61 -11.30 5.97
N GLY A 144 -17.30 -11.23 5.99
CA GLY A 144 -16.39 -12.37 5.70
C GLY A 144 -16.08 -12.59 4.22
N GLU A 145 -16.60 -11.77 3.30
CA GLU A 145 -16.22 -11.81 1.88
C GLU A 145 -15.15 -10.77 1.58
N SER A 146 -14.24 -11.10 0.65
CA SER A 146 -13.16 -10.23 0.20
C SER A 146 -13.44 -9.72 -1.20
N CYS A 147 -13.07 -8.47 -1.46
CA CYS A 147 -13.08 -7.89 -2.80
C CYS A 147 -11.76 -8.05 -3.55
N GLU A 148 -10.79 -8.80 -3.03
CA GLU A 148 -9.44 -8.92 -3.61
C GLU A 148 -9.47 -9.41 -5.07
N THR A 149 -10.43 -10.24 -5.42
CA THR A 149 -10.61 -10.78 -6.78
C THR A 149 -11.57 -9.98 -7.66
N GLU A 150 -12.18 -8.92 -7.10
CA GLU A 150 -13.11 -8.09 -7.87
C GLU A 150 -12.37 -7.26 -8.91
N THR A 151 -13.02 -7.08 -10.06
CA THR A 151 -12.51 -6.25 -11.15
C THR A 151 -12.95 -4.80 -11.04
N THR A 152 -14.00 -4.51 -10.29
CA THR A 152 -14.44 -3.15 -10.00
C THR A 152 -13.48 -2.50 -9.02
N PRO A 153 -12.75 -1.44 -9.41
CA PRO A 153 -11.81 -0.78 -8.53
C PRO A 153 -12.46 -0.21 -7.28
N GLY A 154 -11.72 -0.24 -6.17
CA GLY A 154 -12.17 0.25 -4.87
C GLY A 154 -11.57 -0.53 -3.72
N PHE A 155 -12.12 -0.38 -2.53
CA PHE A 155 -11.69 -1.13 -1.36
C PHE A 155 -12.87 -1.70 -0.59
N CYS A 156 -12.63 -2.75 0.18
CA CYS A 156 -13.59 -3.32 1.12
C CYS A 156 -12.95 -3.60 2.47
N TYR A 157 -13.78 -3.74 3.47
CA TYR A 157 -13.40 -4.20 4.80
C TYR A 157 -13.65 -5.70 4.89
N VAL A 158 -12.65 -6.43 5.38
CA VAL A 158 -12.75 -7.88 5.61
C VAL A 158 -12.45 -8.16 7.07
N GLN A 159 -13.38 -8.84 7.73
CA GLN A 159 -13.23 -9.28 9.11
C GLN A 159 -13.22 -10.81 9.17
N ASN A 160 -12.42 -11.35 10.09
CA ASN A 160 -12.36 -12.77 10.34
C ASN A 160 -13.71 -13.26 10.91
N VAL A 161 -14.44 -14.06 10.14
CA VAL A 161 -15.68 -14.70 10.58
C VAL A 161 -15.56 -16.20 10.30
N GLY A 162 -15.48 -16.99 11.35
CA GLY A 162 -15.27 -18.43 11.23
C GLY A 162 -13.92 -18.78 10.62
N ASP A 163 -13.90 -19.66 9.62
CA ASP A 163 -12.68 -20.10 8.93
C ASP A 163 -12.21 -19.15 7.81
N LYS A 164 -13.02 -18.14 7.49
CA LYS A 164 -12.64 -17.12 6.48
C LYS A 164 -11.72 -16.11 7.12
N LYS A 165 -10.44 -16.17 6.75
CA LYS A 165 -9.43 -15.22 7.21
C LYS A 165 -9.14 -14.21 6.09
N PRO A 166 -9.03 -12.93 6.42
CA PRO A 166 -8.46 -11.97 5.49
C PRO A 166 -7.10 -12.48 5.02
N ALA A 167 -6.76 -12.17 3.78
CA ALA A 167 -5.47 -12.53 3.23
C ALA A 167 -4.34 -12.15 4.21
N LYS A 168 -3.35 -13.03 4.39
CA LYS A 168 -2.13 -12.84 5.18
C LYS A 168 -2.27 -12.77 6.72
N GLY A 169 -3.31 -13.38 7.31
CA GLY A 169 -3.34 -13.62 8.74
C GLY A 169 -3.77 -12.45 9.62
N CYS A 170 -4.33 -11.39 9.03
CA CYS A 170 -5.00 -10.33 9.78
C CYS A 170 -6.30 -10.85 10.42
N SER A 171 -6.69 -10.30 11.57
CA SER A 171 -8.03 -10.51 12.12
C SER A 171 -9.06 -9.67 11.37
N GLN A 172 -8.67 -8.49 10.96
CA GLN A 172 -9.42 -7.57 10.12
C GLN A 172 -8.47 -6.74 9.24
N ALA A 173 -8.91 -6.38 8.06
CA ALA A 173 -8.12 -5.62 7.11
C ALA A 173 -8.99 -4.78 6.17
N VAL A 174 -8.41 -3.71 5.66
CA VAL A 174 -8.85 -3.08 4.42
C VAL A 174 -8.16 -3.78 3.27
N VAL A 175 -8.91 -4.19 2.28
CA VAL A 175 -8.44 -4.92 1.10
C VAL A 175 -8.82 -4.13 -0.14
N TYR A 176 -7.91 -4.04 -1.09
CA TYR A 176 -8.15 -3.36 -2.37
C TYR A 176 -8.54 -4.37 -3.44
N ALA A 177 -9.49 -4.01 -4.27
CA ALA A 177 -9.87 -4.78 -5.44
C ALA A 177 -8.72 -4.90 -6.45
N ALA A 178 -8.69 -5.98 -7.23
CA ALA A 178 -7.56 -6.32 -8.10
C ALA A 178 -7.15 -5.19 -9.06
N ASN A 179 -8.12 -4.45 -9.59
CA ASN A 179 -7.87 -3.40 -10.57
C ASN A 179 -7.75 -1.99 -9.97
N THR A 180 -7.81 -1.83 -8.64
CA THR A 180 -7.75 -0.51 -8.00
C THR A 180 -6.44 0.22 -8.34
N PHE A 181 -5.34 -0.52 -8.44
CA PHE A 181 -4.01 0.03 -8.72
C PHE A 181 -3.39 -0.49 -10.02
N SER A 182 -4.16 -1.18 -10.86
CA SER A 182 -3.65 -1.75 -12.10
C SER A 182 -3.77 -0.78 -13.27
N GLY A 183 -2.71 -0.68 -14.07
CA GLY A 183 -2.73 0.04 -15.34
C GLY A 183 -2.73 1.57 -15.25
N ASP A 184 -2.62 2.14 -14.05
CA ASP A 184 -2.65 3.58 -13.85
C ASP A 184 -1.27 4.15 -13.50
N THR A 185 -0.74 4.95 -14.40
CA THR A 185 0.52 5.67 -14.19
C THR A 185 0.40 6.75 -13.10
N LEU A 186 -0.82 7.19 -12.78
CA LEU A 186 -1.06 8.20 -11.75
C LEU A 186 -0.76 7.65 -10.34
N PHE A 187 -0.91 6.34 -10.12
CA PHE A 187 -0.57 5.71 -8.83
C PHE A 187 0.91 5.62 -8.53
N GLN A 188 1.75 5.62 -9.55
CA GLN A 188 3.19 5.53 -9.32
C GLN A 188 3.70 6.83 -8.68
N GLY A 189 3.87 6.80 -7.35
CA GLY A 189 4.32 7.94 -6.55
C GLY A 189 3.21 8.70 -5.82
N SER A 190 1.96 8.23 -5.87
CA SER A 190 0.89 8.75 -5.04
C SER A 190 1.07 8.34 -3.57
N THR A 191 0.44 9.09 -2.67
CA THR A 191 0.39 8.80 -1.23
C THR A 191 -1.03 8.47 -0.83
N ILE A 192 -1.20 7.37 -0.09
CA ILE A 192 -2.51 6.91 0.38
C ILE A 192 -2.57 7.05 1.90
N GLU A 193 -3.65 7.62 2.40
CA GLU A 193 -3.96 7.70 3.83
C GLU A 193 -5.32 7.05 4.11
N LEU A 194 -5.34 6.19 5.11
CA LEU A 194 -6.53 5.51 5.61
C LEU A 194 -6.93 6.11 6.95
N GLN A 195 -8.17 6.56 7.07
CA GLN A 195 -8.78 7.02 8.31
C GLN A 195 -10.07 6.24 8.56
N CYS A 196 -10.15 5.56 9.69
CA CYS A 196 -11.34 4.82 10.10
C CYS A 196 -11.78 5.29 11.50
N ILE A 197 -13.07 5.35 11.72
CA ILE A 197 -13.64 5.65 13.03
C ILE A 197 -13.76 4.32 13.79
N SER A 198 -13.04 4.19 14.91
CA SER A 198 -13.10 3.00 15.77
C SER A 198 -14.38 2.97 16.61
N GLN A 199 -14.70 1.79 17.19
CA GLN A 199 -15.87 1.62 18.06
C GLN A 199 -15.85 2.54 19.28
N GLN A 200 -14.67 2.96 19.75
CA GLN A 200 -14.53 3.81 20.94
C GLN A 200 -14.96 5.26 20.68
N GLU A 201 -14.89 5.72 19.43
CA GLU A 201 -15.30 7.08 19.07
C GLU A 201 -16.80 7.22 18.75
N GLN A 202 -17.52 6.08 18.66
CA GLN A 202 -18.95 6.06 18.36
C GLN A 202 -19.85 6.01 19.62
N ALA A 203 -19.31 6.28 20.80
CA ALA A 203 -20.13 6.36 22.01
C ALA A 203 -21.20 7.45 21.83
N PRO A 204 -22.48 7.15 22.10
CA PRO A 204 -23.56 8.11 21.90
C PRO A 204 -23.33 9.30 22.85
N THR A 205 -23.35 10.48 22.29
CA THR A 205 -23.53 11.72 23.07
C THR A 205 -24.85 11.64 23.82
N PRO A 206 -24.87 11.91 25.12
CA PRO A 206 -26.07 11.85 25.96
C PRO A 206 -27.15 12.84 25.54
#